data_aa2d6cb347a4201e3a8ef532b95229d3
#
_entry.id   aa2d6cb347a4201e3a8ef532b95229d3
#
_cell.length_a   1.000
_cell.length_b   1.000
_cell.length_c   1.000
_cell.angle_alpha   90.00
_cell.angle_beta   90.00
_cell.angle_gamma   90.00
#
_symmetry.space_group_name_H-M   'P 1'
#
loop_
_entity.id
_entity.type
_entity.pdbx_description
1 polymer ?
#
loop_
_entity_poly.entity_id
_entity_poly.type
_entity_poly.pdbx_seq_one_letter_code
_entity_poly.pdbx_strand_id
1 'polypeptide(L)'
;LPRVAELGFRGLHYVDVLSIIPLRDCFDSRHPVTPGQALRYHEKIMEFSHELFGGFSSEGCYDFASRYLDWGLYDEFESSMPDAAFFSESIPFFALVYHGIILYNPSTDTVNFPIKDKKQMLKLIEYGGRPVIYIHSDFYNNNVWMGKEDLTIRSPEEIKYSVSKIKEAYDLYKQV
;
A
#
# COMPACT_ATOMS: atom_id res chain seq x y z
N LEU A 1 18.05 6.89 -2.97
CA LEU A 1 17.30 6.60 -4.21
C LEU A 1 18.25 6.26 -5.37
N PRO A 2 19.26 7.11 -5.81
CA PRO A 2 20.09 6.82 -6.97
C PRO A 2 20.77 5.44 -6.94
N ARG A 3 21.36 5.06 -5.82
CA ARG A 3 22.01 3.74 -5.67
C ARG A 3 21.06 2.56 -5.91
N VAL A 4 19.79 2.70 -5.57
CA VAL A 4 18.78 1.65 -5.82
C VAL A 4 18.46 1.60 -7.31
N ALA A 5 18.34 2.74 -7.96
CA ALA A 5 18.15 2.82 -9.41
C ALA A 5 19.33 2.25 -10.20
N GLU A 6 20.57 2.46 -9.73
CA GLU A 6 21.80 1.89 -10.31
C GLU A 6 21.81 0.35 -10.28
N LEU A 7 21.13 -0.26 -9.31
CA LEU A 7 20.93 -1.72 -9.25
C LEU A 7 19.94 -2.25 -10.29
N GLY A 8 19.33 -1.37 -11.09
CA GLY A 8 18.42 -1.75 -12.15
C GLY A 8 16.93 -1.78 -11.78
N PHE A 9 16.55 -1.42 -10.55
CA PHE A 9 15.16 -1.34 -10.16
C PHE A 9 14.41 -0.27 -10.96
N ARG A 10 13.22 -0.63 -11.47
CA ARG A 10 12.33 0.23 -12.27
C ARG A 10 10.87 -0.09 -11.96
N GLY A 11 9.98 0.82 -12.30
CA GLY A 11 8.54 0.71 -12.05
C GLY A 11 8.12 1.57 -10.86
N LEU A 12 7.46 0.99 -9.87
CA LEU A 12 7.06 1.71 -8.66
C LEU A 12 8.14 1.62 -7.59
N HIS A 13 8.50 2.75 -7.01
CA HIS A 13 9.34 2.81 -5.82
C HIS A 13 8.46 3.05 -4.59
N TYR A 14 8.45 2.08 -3.68
CA TYR A 14 7.72 2.21 -2.42
C TYR A 14 8.56 2.93 -1.37
N VAL A 15 8.03 4.02 -0.85
CA VAL A 15 8.58 4.74 0.30
C VAL A 15 7.55 4.71 1.42
N ASP A 16 7.88 4.01 2.48
CA ASP A 16 6.99 3.77 3.59
C ASP A 16 6.49 5.07 4.23
N VAL A 17 5.22 5.15 4.54
CA VAL A 17 4.49 6.23 5.23
C VAL A 17 4.66 7.66 4.70
N LEU A 18 5.43 7.90 3.64
CA LEU A 18 5.73 9.26 3.18
C LEU A 18 4.48 10.06 2.80
N SER A 19 3.48 9.39 2.25
CA SER A 19 2.21 9.99 1.81
C SER A 19 1.21 10.26 2.93
N ILE A 20 1.47 9.77 4.15
CA ILE A 20 0.58 9.95 5.33
C ILE A 20 1.28 10.59 6.53
N ILE A 21 2.54 10.98 6.41
CA ILE A 21 3.21 11.70 7.49
C ILE A 21 2.60 13.11 7.62
N PRO A 22 2.03 13.45 8.78
CA PRO A 22 1.51 14.80 8.99
C PRO A 22 2.61 15.85 8.83
N LEU A 23 2.32 16.87 8.06
CA LEU A 23 3.21 18.01 7.86
C LEU A 23 3.27 18.84 9.14
N ARG A 24 4.47 18.95 9.72
CA ARG A 24 4.68 19.61 11.01
C ARG A 24 5.83 20.62 10.93
N ASP A 25 5.82 21.58 11.86
CA ASP A 25 6.99 22.42 12.10
C ASP A 25 8.15 21.58 12.68
N CYS A 26 9.35 21.85 12.19
CA CYS A 26 10.58 21.38 12.82
C CYS A 26 11.34 22.58 13.35
N PHE A 27 11.62 22.59 14.65
CA PHE A 27 12.32 23.66 15.34
C PHE A 27 13.81 23.37 15.58
N ASP A 28 14.35 22.30 15.01
CA ASP A 28 15.79 22.03 15.08
C ASP A 28 16.55 23.13 14.34
N SER A 29 17.46 23.81 15.03
CA SER A 29 18.21 24.93 14.51
C SER A 29 19.06 24.62 13.27
N ARG A 30 19.37 23.33 13.04
CA ARG A 30 20.14 22.86 11.88
C ARG A 30 19.30 22.72 10.62
N HIS A 31 17.98 22.49 10.77
CA HIS A 31 17.06 22.28 9.65
C HIS A 31 15.61 22.70 10.02
N PRO A 32 15.43 23.95 10.39
CA PRO A 32 14.07 24.43 10.72
C PRO A 32 13.22 24.43 9.45
N VAL A 33 12.01 23.87 9.55
CA VAL A 33 11.05 23.85 8.45
C VAL A 33 9.65 24.12 8.96
N THR A 34 8.88 24.85 8.19
CA THR A 34 7.42 24.97 8.36
C THR A 34 6.70 23.83 7.65
N PRO A 35 5.41 23.54 7.95
CA PRO A 35 4.63 22.53 7.22
C PRO A 35 4.66 22.72 5.70
N GLY A 36 4.56 23.96 5.21
CA GLY A 36 4.63 24.25 3.78
C GLY A 36 6.02 24.02 3.17
N GLN A 37 7.09 24.13 3.95
CA GLN A 37 8.43 23.74 3.51
C GLN A 37 8.61 22.22 3.53
N ALA A 38 8.09 21.55 4.56
CA ALA A 38 8.08 20.09 4.63
C ALA A 38 7.35 19.49 3.43
N LEU A 39 6.17 20.02 3.08
CA LEU A 39 5.43 19.62 1.89
C LEU A 39 6.30 19.66 0.64
N ARG A 40 6.98 20.78 0.37
CA ARG A 40 7.85 20.89 -0.81
C ARG A 40 8.99 19.87 -0.84
N TYR A 41 9.49 19.44 0.31
CA TYR A 41 10.51 18.38 0.36
C TYR A 41 9.90 17.00 0.10
N HIS A 42 8.69 16.72 0.61
CA HIS A 42 7.96 15.50 0.30
C HIS A 42 7.68 15.41 -1.20
N GLU A 43 7.15 16.47 -1.80
CA GLU A 43 6.89 16.55 -3.24
C GLU A 43 8.14 16.25 -4.07
N LYS A 44 9.28 16.86 -3.72
CA LYS A 44 10.55 16.58 -4.40
C LYS A 44 10.99 15.12 -4.30
N ILE A 45 10.75 14.44 -3.18
CA ILE A 45 11.08 13.02 -3.04
C ILE A 45 10.18 12.18 -3.96
N MET A 46 8.89 12.50 -4.03
CA MET A 46 7.92 11.82 -4.90
C MET A 46 8.26 12.03 -6.38
N GLU A 47 8.49 13.28 -6.79
CA GLU A 47 8.94 13.61 -8.16
C GLU A 47 10.22 12.88 -8.53
N PHE A 48 11.21 12.90 -7.64
CA PHE A 48 12.48 12.22 -7.86
C PHE A 48 12.33 10.69 -7.96
N SER A 49 11.36 10.12 -7.27
CA SER A 49 11.01 8.70 -7.43
C SER A 49 10.46 8.41 -8.83
N HIS A 50 9.59 9.25 -9.35
CA HIS A 50 9.11 9.15 -10.73
C HIS A 50 10.24 9.24 -11.76
N GLU A 51 11.15 10.23 -11.60
CA GLU A 51 12.27 10.41 -12.50
C GLU A 51 13.21 9.21 -12.54
N LEU A 52 13.51 8.63 -11.38
CA LEU A 52 14.47 7.53 -11.26
C LEU A 52 13.89 6.16 -11.61
N PHE A 53 12.65 5.90 -11.21
CA PHE A 53 12.06 4.56 -11.26
C PHE A 53 10.90 4.44 -12.25
N GLY A 54 10.21 5.53 -12.53
CA GLY A 54 9.02 5.57 -13.39
C GLY A 54 7.71 5.67 -12.63
N GLY A 55 7.73 5.63 -11.27
CA GLY A 55 6.55 5.78 -10.45
C GLY A 55 6.85 5.81 -8.95
N PHE A 56 5.84 6.22 -8.18
CA PHE A 56 5.91 6.35 -6.73
C PHE A 56 4.76 5.58 -6.06
N SER A 57 5.08 4.88 -4.98
CA SER A 57 4.10 4.21 -4.12
C SER A 57 4.43 4.44 -2.65
N SER A 58 3.40 4.41 -1.81
CA SER A 58 3.56 4.63 -0.37
C SER A 58 2.41 4.01 0.41
N GLU A 59 2.50 4.03 1.73
CA GLU A 59 1.43 3.63 2.63
C GLU A 59 0.43 4.78 2.82
N GLY A 60 -0.85 4.53 2.53
CA GLY A 60 -1.91 5.53 2.62
C GLY A 60 -1.77 6.69 1.64
N CYS A 61 -2.68 7.63 1.69
CA CYS A 61 -2.66 8.81 0.83
C CYS A 61 -3.38 9.99 1.49
N TYR A 62 -2.63 10.98 1.93
CA TYR A 62 -3.21 12.30 2.16
C TYR A 62 -3.34 13.06 0.83
N ASP A 63 -4.25 13.98 0.74
CA ASP A 63 -4.59 14.74 -0.46
C ASP A 63 -3.37 15.39 -1.15
N PHE A 64 -2.40 15.86 -0.39
CA PHE A 64 -1.18 16.45 -0.93
C PHE A 64 -0.33 15.47 -1.75
N ALA A 65 -0.42 14.17 -1.46
CA ALA A 65 0.35 13.13 -2.15
C ALA A 65 -0.37 12.59 -3.40
N SER A 66 -1.68 12.82 -3.52
CA SER A 66 -2.51 12.23 -4.58
C SER A 66 -2.04 12.53 -6.00
N ARG A 67 -1.38 13.66 -6.22
CA ARG A 67 -0.80 14.07 -7.50
C ARG A 67 0.37 13.17 -7.94
N TYR A 68 1.06 12.56 -6.99
CA TYR A 68 2.30 11.82 -7.23
C TYR A 68 2.15 10.32 -7.03
N LEU A 69 1.08 9.89 -6.36
CA LEU A 69 0.89 8.51 -5.97
C LEU A 69 0.29 7.71 -7.13
N ASP A 70 1.04 6.71 -7.61
CA ASP A 70 0.55 5.75 -8.60
C ASP A 70 -0.12 4.55 -7.93
N TRP A 71 0.37 4.18 -6.74
CA TRP A 71 -0.20 3.09 -5.95
C TRP A 71 -0.08 3.34 -4.46
N GLY A 72 -1.22 3.20 -3.77
CA GLY A 72 -1.34 3.34 -2.33
C GLY A 72 -1.60 2.03 -1.62
N LEU A 73 -0.89 1.79 -0.53
CA LEU A 73 -1.10 0.66 0.36
C LEU A 73 -1.95 1.10 1.53
N TYR A 74 -3.05 0.39 1.80
CA TYR A 74 -3.94 0.66 2.95
C TYR A 74 -4.62 2.04 2.94
N ASP A 75 -5.16 2.44 1.80
CA ASP A 75 -5.76 3.77 1.65
C ASP A 75 -7.17 3.89 2.25
N GLU A 76 -7.89 2.79 2.40
CA GLU A 76 -9.15 2.71 3.12
C GLU A 76 -8.95 1.95 4.41
N PHE A 77 -8.62 2.66 5.46
CA PHE A 77 -8.62 2.06 6.80
C PHE A 77 -10.07 1.86 7.25
N GLU A 78 -10.51 0.63 7.41
CA GLU A 78 -11.58 0.38 8.35
C GLU A 78 -11.10 0.85 9.72
N SER A 79 -11.56 2.00 10.12
CA SER A 79 -11.43 2.35 11.51
C SER A 79 -12.29 1.37 12.30
N SER A 80 -11.65 0.40 12.94
CA SER A 80 -12.16 -0.18 14.17
C SER A 80 -12.16 0.95 15.20
N MET A 81 -13.05 1.93 15.02
CA MET A 81 -13.27 2.94 16.04
C MET A 81 -14.00 2.26 17.18
N PRO A 82 -13.35 2.01 18.31
CA PRO A 82 -14.05 1.57 19.50
C PRO A 82 -14.98 2.71 19.92
N ASP A 83 -16.23 2.38 20.20
CA ASP A 83 -17.25 3.31 20.69
C ASP A 83 -17.60 4.46 19.73
N ALA A 84 -18.26 4.10 18.66
CA ALA A 84 -18.90 5.03 17.74
C ALA A 84 -20.13 5.75 18.34
N ALA A 85 -20.02 6.30 19.54
CA ALA A 85 -21.09 7.11 20.11
C ALA A 85 -21.40 8.36 19.26
N PHE A 86 -20.47 8.71 18.36
CA PHE A 86 -20.59 9.91 17.51
C PHE A 86 -20.56 9.59 16.01
N PHE A 87 -20.36 8.33 15.60
CA PHE A 87 -20.26 7.92 14.20
C PHE A 87 -21.21 6.75 13.93
N SER A 88 -22.02 6.85 12.91
CA SER A 88 -22.96 5.80 12.53
C SER A 88 -22.48 4.96 11.36
N GLU A 89 -21.60 5.49 10.53
CA GLU A 89 -21.16 4.84 9.30
C GLU A 89 -19.79 5.35 8.85
N SER A 90 -18.98 4.47 8.26
CA SER A 90 -17.73 4.84 7.60
C SER A 90 -18.01 5.19 6.13
N ILE A 91 -17.54 6.32 5.68
CA ILE A 91 -17.63 6.72 4.28
C ILE A 91 -16.32 6.32 3.59
N PRO A 92 -16.34 5.50 2.52
CA PRO A 92 -15.15 5.10 1.77
C PRO A 92 -14.67 6.26 0.88
N PHE A 93 -14.23 7.34 1.51
CA PHE A 93 -13.94 8.60 0.83
C PHE A 93 -12.83 8.45 -0.21
N PHE A 94 -11.76 7.72 0.12
CA PHE A 94 -10.65 7.50 -0.81
C PHE A 94 -11.14 6.79 -2.08
N ALA A 95 -11.89 5.70 -1.93
CA ALA A 95 -12.44 4.96 -3.06
C ALA A 95 -13.38 5.83 -3.92
N LEU A 96 -14.23 6.64 -3.29
CA LEU A 96 -15.15 7.52 -4.01
C LEU A 96 -14.45 8.59 -4.86
N VAL A 97 -13.28 9.06 -4.41
CA VAL A 97 -12.54 10.14 -5.07
C VAL A 97 -11.51 9.61 -6.07
N TYR A 98 -10.78 8.56 -5.69
CA TYR A 98 -9.58 8.14 -6.42
C TYR A 98 -9.72 6.81 -7.16
N HIS A 99 -10.87 6.12 -7.08
CA HIS A 99 -11.10 4.89 -7.85
C HIS A 99 -10.90 5.14 -9.36
N GLY A 100 -10.06 4.32 -9.98
CA GLY A 100 -9.71 4.45 -11.39
C GLY A 100 -8.64 5.51 -11.71
N ILE A 101 -8.19 6.28 -10.72
CA ILE A 101 -7.12 7.28 -10.85
C ILE A 101 -5.83 6.78 -10.22
N ILE A 102 -5.90 6.33 -8.97
CA ILE A 102 -4.78 5.76 -8.22
C ILE A 102 -5.06 4.27 -8.03
N LEU A 103 -4.06 3.42 -8.23
CA LEU A 103 -4.15 2.02 -7.83
C LEU A 103 -3.97 1.92 -6.31
N TYR A 104 -4.76 1.11 -5.64
CA TYR A 104 -4.66 0.98 -4.18
C TYR A 104 -5.12 -0.37 -3.66
N ASN A 105 -4.64 -0.69 -2.47
CA ASN A 105 -5.14 -1.75 -1.62
C ASN A 105 -5.89 -1.11 -0.44
N PRO A 106 -7.15 -1.44 -0.17
CA PRO A 106 -7.96 -0.69 0.78
C PRO A 106 -7.56 -0.90 2.24
N SER A 107 -7.17 -2.11 2.65
CA SER A 107 -6.83 -2.38 4.05
C SER A 107 -5.90 -3.56 4.22
N THR A 108 -5.31 -3.68 5.43
CA THR A 108 -4.47 -4.82 5.80
C THR A 108 -5.22 -6.16 5.68
N ASP A 109 -6.53 -6.14 5.88
CA ASP A 109 -7.38 -7.33 5.76
C ASP A 109 -7.50 -7.86 4.34
N THR A 110 -7.15 -7.06 3.35
CA THR A 110 -7.18 -7.43 1.93
C THR A 110 -5.83 -7.91 1.40
N VAL A 111 -4.83 -8.09 2.26
CA VAL A 111 -3.54 -8.72 1.93
C VAL A 111 -3.68 -10.24 2.03
N ASN A 112 -3.27 -10.95 1.00
CA ASN A 112 -3.38 -12.42 0.86
C ASN A 112 -4.81 -12.98 1.08
N PHE A 113 -5.85 -12.14 1.00
CA PHE A 113 -7.21 -12.45 1.41
C PHE A 113 -7.90 -13.54 0.58
N PRO A 114 -7.77 -13.60 -0.77
CA PRO A 114 -8.52 -14.58 -1.58
C PRO A 114 -8.10 -16.01 -1.31
N ILE A 115 -6.96 -16.17 -0.68
CA ILE A 115 -6.37 -17.48 -0.38
C ILE A 115 -7.12 -18.15 0.79
N LYS A 116 -7.59 -17.35 1.75
CA LYS A 116 -8.24 -17.85 2.97
C LYS A 116 -9.70 -17.48 3.10
N ASP A 117 -10.09 -16.27 2.71
CA ASP A 117 -11.38 -15.70 3.08
C ASP A 117 -12.06 -14.97 1.92
N LYS A 118 -13.12 -15.59 1.39
CA LYS A 118 -13.96 -14.98 0.33
C LYS A 118 -14.66 -13.69 0.77
N LYS A 119 -14.94 -13.52 2.05
CA LYS A 119 -15.60 -12.31 2.56
C LYS A 119 -14.70 -11.09 2.40
N GLN A 120 -13.42 -11.27 2.65
CA GLN A 120 -12.43 -10.20 2.43
C GLN A 120 -12.28 -9.85 0.94
N MET A 121 -12.46 -10.83 0.05
CA MET A 121 -12.47 -10.56 -1.39
C MET A 121 -13.66 -9.67 -1.81
N LEU A 122 -14.85 -9.94 -1.28
CA LEU A 122 -16.02 -9.09 -1.54
C LEU A 122 -15.77 -7.65 -1.10
N LYS A 123 -15.10 -7.47 0.02
CA LYS A 123 -14.70 -6.17 0.53
C LYS A 123 -13.71 -5.46 -0.40
N LEU A 124 -12.73 -6.18 -0.93
CA LEU A 124 -11.81 -5.62 -1.92
C LEU A 124 -12.55 -5.10 -3.16
N ILE A 125 -13.51 -5.88 -3.63
CA ILE A 125 -14.37 -5.52 -4.77
C ILE A 125 -15.22 -4.29 -4.45
N GLU A 126 -15.87 -4.29 -3.30
CA GLU A 126 -16.70 -3.18 -2.80
C GLU A 126 -15.93 -1.86 -2.81
N TYR A 127 -14.68 -1.87 -2.38
CA TYR A 127 -13.82 -0.68 -2.37
C TYR A 127 -13.07 -0.44 -3.68
N GLY A 128 -13.18 -1.31 -4.67
CA GLY A 128 -12.49 -1.16 -5.96
C GLY A 128 -10.97 -1.27 -5.90
N GLY A 129 -10.46 -1.88 -4.83
CA GLY A 129 -9.04 -2.01 -4.59
C GLY A 129 -8.37 -3.16 -5.36
N ARG A 130 -7.07 -3.29 -5.19
CA ARG A 130 -6.26 -4.35 -5.79
C ARG A 130 -5.77 -5.34 -4.74
N PRO A 131 -5.72 -6.64 -5.05
CA PRO A 131 -5.15 -7.63 -4.14
C PRO A 131 -3.65 -7.40 -3.98
N VAL A 132 -3.18 -7.55 -2.75
CA VAL A 132 -1.75 -7.56 -2.43
C VAL A 132 -1.39 -8.94 -1.90
N ILE A 133 -0.35 -9.53 -2.46
CA ILE A 133 0.12 -10.85 -2.10
C ILE A 133 1.60 -10.76 -1.77
N TYR A 134 1.96 -11.15 -0.55
CA TYR A 134 3.34 -11.21 -0.12
C TYR A 134 3.94 -12.58 -0.46
N ILE A 135 5.11 -12.54 -1.09
CA ILE A 135 5.91 -13.72 -1.42
C ILE A 135 7.28 -13.53 -0.78
N HIS A 136 7.76 -14.55 -0.10
CA HIS A 136 9.06 -14.50 0.56
C HIS A 136 9.75 -15.87 0.56
N SER A 137 11.06 -15.87 0.66
CA SER A 137 11.86 -17.08 0.76
C SER A 137 11.98 -17.57 2.19
N ASP A 138 12.00 -16.65 3.16
CA ASP A 138 12.08 -16.96 4.58
C ASP A 138 11.57 -15.81 5.43
N PHE A 139 10.95 -16.12 6.57
CA PHE A 139 10.60 -15.13 7.59
C PHE A 139 11.66 -15.09 8.66
N TYR A 140 12.11 -13.90 9.02
CA TYR A 140 13.11 -13.71 10.05
C TYR A 140 12.61 -14.08 11.46
N ASN A 141 11.31 -14.02 11.69
CA ASN A 141 10.70 -14.44 12.94
C ASN A 141 9.32 -15.07 12.70
N ASN A 142 8.84 -15.82 13.69
CA ASN A 142 7.54 -16.49 13.63
C ASN A 142 6.33 -15.57 13.84
N ASN A 143 6.54 -14.27 13.90
CA ASN A 143 5.43 -13.32 13.96
C ASN A 143 4.79 -13.23 12.57
N VAL A 144 3.63 -13.80 12.44
CA VAL A 144 2.75 -13.69 11.27
C VAL A 144 2.25 -12.26 11.21
N TRP A 145 3.13 -11.37 10.78
CA TRP A 145 2.85 -9.96 10.85
C TRP A 145 1.91 -9.50 9.71
N MET A 146 2.19 -9.79 8.49
CA MET A 146 1.38 -9.33 7.36
C MET A 146 0.81 -10.45 6.50
N GLY A 147 1.27 -11.66 6.66
CA GLY A 147 0.83 -12.78 5.87
C GLY A 147 -0.23 -13.57 6.59
N LYS A 148 -1.46 -13.48 6.15
CA LYS A 148 -2.49 -14.44 6.55
C LYS A 148 -2.24 -15.80 5.90
N GLU A 149 -1.39 -15.84 4.89
CA GLU A 149 -0.83 -17.02 4.24
C GLU A 149 0.67 -16.89 4.03
N ASP A 150 1.37 -17.95 4.35
CA ASP A 150 2.81 -18.07 4.08
C ASP A 150 3.01 -18.53 2.63
N LEU A 151 3.25 -17.60 1.72
CA LEU A 151 3.58 -17.88 0.32
C LEU A 151 5.10 -17.95 0.16
N THR A 152 5.69 -19.07 0.55
CA THR A 152 7.13 -19.27 0.46
C THR A 152 7.59 -19.80 -0.90
N ILE A 153 8.85 -19.56 -1.22
CA ILE A 153 9.49 -19.96 -2.47
C ILE A 153 10.83 -20.66 -2.25
N ARG A 154 10.99 -21.37 -1.13
CA ARG A 154 12.23 -22.08 -0.77
C ARG A 154 12.48 -23.36 -1.56
N SER A 155 11.42 -24.00 -2.03
CA SER A 155 11.48 -25.26 -2.77
C SER A 155 10.62 -25.21 -4.05
N PRO A 156 10.87 -26.07 -5.05
CA PRO A 156 10.02 -26.17 -6.25
C PRO A 156 8.53 -26.43 -5.93
N GLU A 157 8.24 -27.18 -4.87
CA GLU A 157 6.89 -27.49 -4.42
C GLU A 157 6.22 -26.26 -3.83
N GLU A 158 6.91 -25.50 -2.99
CA GLU A 158 6.42 -24.26 -2.41
C GLU A 158 6.19 -23.20 -3.50
N ILE A 159 7.09 -23.09 -4.49
CA ILE A 159 6.89 -22.21 -5.66
C ILE A 159 5.60 -22.57 -6.40
N LYS A 160 5.38 -23.85 -6.70
CA LYS A 160 4.16 -24.31 -7.37
C LYS A 160 2.92 -24.00 -6.55
N TYR A 161 2.97 -24.22 -5.25
CA TYR A 161 1.87 -23.89 -4.34
C TYR A 161 1.58 -22.40 -4.36
N SER A 162 2.59 -21.54 -4.15
CA SER A 162 2.43 -20.08 -4.14
C SER A 162 1.88 -19.56 -5.47
N VAL A 163 2.41 -20.02 -6.59
CA VAL A 163 1.92 -19.65 -7.93
C VAL A 163 0.47 -20.09 -8.12
N SER A 164 0.07 -21.28 -7.66
CA SER A 164 -1.33 -21.72 -7.76
C SER A 164 -2.27 -20.85 -6.96
N LYS A 165 -1.85 -20.40 -5.78
CA LYS A 165 -2.64 -19.48 -4.92
C LYS A 165 -2.77 -18.08 -5.50
N ILE A 166 -1.68 -17.55 -6.04
CA ILE A 166 -1.71 -16.26 -6.75
C ILE A 166 -2.64 -16.33 -7.96
N LYS A 167 -2.57 -17.42 -8.74
CA LYS A 167 -3.45 -17.62 -9.87
C LYS A 167 -4.92 -17.74 -9.46
N GLU A 168 -5.22 -18.48 -8.41
CA GLU A 168 -6.58 -18.58 -7.85
C GLU A 168 -7.13 -17.20 -7.46
N ALA A 169 -6.34 -16.39 -6.73
CA ALA A 169 -6.71 -15.04 -6.35
C ALA A 169 -6.96 -14.14 -7.58
N TYR A 170 -6.08 -14.21 -8.57
CA TYR A 170 -6.20 -13.43 -9.79
C TYR A 170 -7.42 -13.83 -10.62
N ASP A 171 -7.66 -15.11 -10.78
CA ASP A 171 -8.80 -15.62 -11.55
C ASP A 171 -10.14 -15.23 -10.90
N LEU A 172 -10.22 -15.25 -9.57
CA LEU A 172 -11.38 -14.76 -8.84
C LEU A 172 -11.59 -13.26 -9.02
N TYR A 173 -10.52 -12.48 -8.91
CA TYR A 173 -10.58 -11.03 -9.08
C TYR A 173 -11.03 -10.62 -10.49
N LYS A 174 -10.64 -11.36 -11.52
CA LYS A 174 -11.03 -11.08 -12.92
C LYS A 174 -12.50 -11.37 -13.25
N GLN A 175 -13.21 -12.11 -12.40
CA GLN A 175 -14.61 -12.47 -12.64
C GLN A 175 -15.58 -11.36 -12.23
N VAL A 176 -15.06 -10.31 -11.64
CA VAL A 176 -15.80 -9.15 -11.12
C VAL A 176 -15.40 -7.89 -11.88
#